data_8907c0ea5a06634b60953a0955165f82
#
_entry.id   8907c0ea5a06634b60953a0955165f82
#
_cell.length_a   1.000
_cell.length_b   1.000
_cell.length_c   1.000
_cell.angle_alpha   90.00
_cell.angle_beta   90.00
_cell.angle_gamma   90.00
#
_symmetry.space_group_name_H-M   'P 1'
#
loop_
_entity.id
_entity.type
_entity.pdbx_description
1 polymer ?
#
loop_
_entity_poly.entity_id
_entity_poly.type
_entity_poly.pdbx_seq_one_letter_code
_entity_poly.pdbx_strand_id
1 'polypeptide(L)'
;MLTTNHFEYKLGTVEMPTGDGGTAEVPSIEFVKSRLKRGIAQSLSGARYEHYTCLPSCLLELMVTKVLNGNTSEGARSVITSCRGFALDKGGRKVRPVQIGEAIRRIAARVVCVQDNKAVAAILTAVMQFGVAVKGGIEYAYHSVRLHILSVYDDFEQRYY
;
A
#
# COMPACT_ATOMS: atom_id res chain seq x y z
N MET A 1 -4.92 -33.39 13.44
CA MET A 1 -4.94 -32.22 14.32
C MET A 1 -3.85 -31.28 13.84
N LEU A 2 -4.24 -30.19 13.13
CA LEU A 2 -3.31 -29.16 12.68
C LEU A 2 -3.27 -28.08 13.77
N THR A 3 -2.14 -27.97 14.45
CA THR A 3 -1.88 -26.91 15.40
C THR A 3 -1.75 -25.58 14.68
N THR A 4 -2.69 -24.68 14.92
CA THR A 4 -2.65 -23.28 14.46
C THR A 4 -1.56 -22.57 15.25
N ASN A 5 -0.39 -22.38 14.65
CA ASN A 5 0.59 -21.45 15.17
C ASN A 5 0.07 -20.03 14.94
N HIS A 6 -0.42 -19.42 16.02
CA HIS A 6 -0.68 -17.98 16.08
C HIS A 6 0.67 -17.25 16.03
N PHE A 7 0.99 -16.66 14.89
CA PHE A 7 2.02 -15.63 14.83
C PHE A 7 1.41 -14.32 15.34
N GLU A 8 1.65 -13.99 16.59
CA GLU A 8 1.43 -12.64 17.09
C GLU A 8 2.51 -11.72 16.52
N TYR A 9 2.16 -10.92 15.53
CA TYR A 9 2.97 -9.76 15.16
C TYR A 9 2.82 -8.71 16.27
N LYS A 10 3.77 -8.63 17.17
CA LYS A 10 3.98 -7.42 17.97
C LYS A 10 4.48 -6.33 17.03
N LEU A 11 3.57 -5.45 16.64
CA LEU A 11 3.95 -4.16 16.08
C LEU A 11 4.76 -3.43 17.17
N GLY A 12 6.08 -3.42 17.04
CA GLY A 12 6.92 -2.52 17.79
C GLY A 12 6.43 -1.10 17.51
N THR A 13 6.32 -0.29 18.55
CA THR A 13 6.12 1.15 18.45
C THR A 13 7.27 1.71 17.61
N VAL A 14 7.03 1.90 16.32
CA VAL A 14 7.91 2.69 15.48
C VAL A 14 7.67 4.13 15.91
N GLU A 15 8.60 4.71 16.65
CA GLU A 15 8.64 6.14 16.84
C GLU A 15 8.77 6.78 15.45
N MET A 16 7.68 7.41 15.02
CA MET A 16 7.69 8.19 13.78
C MET A 16 8.72 9.32 13.96
N PRO A 17 9.68 9.46 13.07
CA PRO A 17 10.59 10.61 13.12
C PRO A 17 9.74 11.86 13.06
N THR A 18 9.82 12.70 14.10
CA THR A 18 9.27 14.04 14.12
C THR A 18 10.08 14.88 13.13
N GLY A 19 9.73 14.77 11.84
CA GLY A 19 10.25 15.64 10.81
C GLY A 19 9.67 17.03 11.01
N ASP A 20 10.56 18.02 11.01
CA ASP A 20 10.24 19.42 11.07
C ASP A 20 9.11 19.78 10.11
N GLY A 21 8.08 20.41 10.68
CA GLY A 21 6.79 20.78 10.13
C GLY A 21 6.73 21.46 8.78
N GLY A 22 7.02 20.75 7.74
CA GLY A 22 6.41 21.03 6.46
C GLY A 22 4.95 20.55 6.55
N THR A 23 4.01 21.47 6.49
CA THR A 23 2.60 21.17 6.31
C THR A 23 2.46 20.39 5.01
N ALA A 24 2.53 19.06 5.10
CA ALA A 24 2.20 18.22 3.96
C ALA A 24 0.73 18.54 3.64
N GLU A 25 0.47 19.10 2.46
CA GLU A 25 -0.89 19.28 1.97
C GLU A 25 -1.60 17.93 2.06
N VAL A 26 -2.53 17.82 2.99
CA VAL A 26 -3.40 16.65 3.09
C VAL A 26 -4.12 16.56 1.75
N PRO A 27 -3.96 15.47 0.99
CA PRO A 27 -4.63 15.37 -0.29
C PRO A 27 -6.13 15.51 -0.05
N SER A 28 -6.79 16.40 -0.79
CA SER A 28 -8.22 16.61 -0.61
C SER A 28 -8.95 15.29 -0.81
N ILE A 29 -10.00 15.06 -0.06
CA ILE A 29 -10.79 13.83 -0.18
C ILE A 29 -11.38 13.69 -1.60
N GLU A 30 -11.61 14.80 -2.31
CA GLU A 30 -12.02 14.82 -3.71
C GLU A 30 -10.95 14.22 -4.62
N PHE A 31 -9.67 14.52 -4.39
CA PHE A 31 -8.58 13.92 -5.13
C PHE A 31 -8.56 12.40 -4.92
N VAL A 32 -8.75 11.94 -3.69
CA VAL A 32 -8.81 10.50 -3.40
C VAL A 32 -10.03 9.87 -4.05
N LYS A 33 -11.21 10.49 -3.96
CA LYS A 33 -12.45 10.02 -4.62
C LYS A 33 -12.27 9.86 -6.13
N SER A 34 -11.66 10.82 -6.80
CA SER A 34 -11.45 10.80 -8.26
C SER A 34 -10.56 9.63 -8.72
N ARG A 35 -9.73 9.11 -7.81
CA ARG A 35 -8.81 7.99 -8.05
C ARG A 35 -9.35 6.62 -7.64
N LEU A 36 -10.55 6.56 -7.07
CA LEU A 36 -11.18 5.29 -6.72
C LEU A 36 -11.69 4.58 -7.98
N LYS A 37 -11.09 3.45 -8.29
CA LYS A 37 -11.48 2.65 -9.46
C LYS A 37 -12.83 1.97 -9.21
N ARG A 38 -13.73 2.02 -10.20
CA ARG A 38 -14.99 1.27 -10.19
C ARG A 38 -14.75 -0.22 -10.47
N GLY A 39 -15.71 -1.05 -10.12
CA GLY A 39 -15.67 -2.50 -10.40
C GLY A 39 -14.68 -3.30 -9.54
N ILE A 40 -14.13 -2.69 -8.47
CA ILE A 40 -13.26 -3.41 -7.53
C ILE A 40 -14.08 -4.32 -6.64
N ALA A 41 -13.51 -5.46 -6.29
CA ALA A 41 -14.14 -6.46 -5.44
C ALA A 41 -14.68 -5.85 -4.13
N GLN A 42 -15.91 -6.24 -3.80
CA GLN A 42 -16.58 -5.84 -2.56
C GLN A 42 -15.85 -6.38 -1.33
N SER A 43 -15.96 -5.64 -0.24
CA SER A 43 -15.49 -6.06 1.08
C SER A 43 -16.38 -7.13 1.71
N LEU A 44 -16.06 -7.56 2.93
CA LEU A 44 -16.87 -8.53 3.67
C LEU A 44 -18.28 -7.99 3.94
N SER A 45 -18.41 -6.71 4.27
CA SER A 45 -19.70 -6.03 4.47
C SER A 45 -20.51 -5.83 3.19
N GLY A 46 -19.97 -6.17 2.01
CA GLY A 46 -20.56 -5.87 0.71
C GLY A 46 -20.27 -4.46 0.20
N ALA A 47 -19.58 -3.63 0.99
CA ALA A 47 -19.25 -2.25 0.60
C ALA A 47 -18.24 -2.24 -0.57
N ARG A 48 -18.45 -1.31 -1.51
CA ARG A 48 -17.59 -1.04 -2.66
C ARG A 48 -17.19 0.43 -2.68
N TYR A 49 -16.21 0.79 -3.47
CA TYR A 49 -15.77 2.17 -3.64
C TYR A 49 -16.90 3.07 -4.17
N GLU A 50 -17.76 2.54 -5.03
CA GLU A 50 -18.90 3.26 -5.61
C GLU A 50 -19.83 3.79 -4.54
N HIS A 51 -20.06 3.06 -3.47
CA HIS A 51 -20.89 3.51 -2.35
C HIS A 51 -20.29 4.75 -1.67
N TYR A 52 -18.97 4.79 -1.53
CA TYR A 52 -18.28 5.92 -0.91
C TYR A 52 -18.10 7.12 -1.85
N THR A 53 -17.99 6.89 -3.16
CA THR A 53 -17.93 7.99 -4.12
C THR A 53 -19.24 8.77 -4.23
N CYS A 54 -20.38 8.15 -3.91
CA CYS A 54 -21.69 8.81 -3.87
C CYS A 54 -21.90 9.66 -2.61
N LEU A 55 -21.07 9.48 -1.56
CA LEU A 55 -21.21 10.27 -0.33
C LEU A 55 -20.73 11.71 -0.56
N PRO A 56 -21.30 12.70 0.16
CA PRO A 56 -20.72 14.04 0.24
C PRO A 56 -19.26 13.96 0.73
N SER A 57 -18.39 14.79 0.17
CA SER A 57 -16.96 14.76 0.49
C SER A 57 -16.68 14.99 1.97
N CYS A 58 -17.41 15.93 2.60
CA CYS A 58 -17.29 16.19 4.05
C CYS A 58 -17.62 14.98 4.93
N LEU A 59 -18.60 14.17 4.53
CA LEU A 59 -18.96 12.96 5.27
C LEU A 59 -17.88 11.88 5.10
N LEU A 60 -17.40 11.68 3.89
CA LEU A 60 -16.33 10.73 3.63
C LEU A 60 -15.03 11.12 4.36
N GLU A 61 -14.70 12.41 4.37
CA GLU A 61 -13.53 12.95 5.10
C GLU A 61 -13.66 12.68 6.60
N LEU A 62 -14.83 12.96 7.20
CA LEU A 62 -15.09 12.66 8.60
C LEU A 62 -14.92 11.17 8.91
N MET A 63 -15.44 10.28 8.06
CA MET A 63 -15.31 8.84 8.23
C MET A 63 -13.85 8.39 8.14
N VAL A 64 -13.11 8.87 7.16
CA VAL A 64 -11.70 8.56 6.98
C VAL A 64 -10.86 9.06 8.15
N THR A 65 -11.09 10.29 8.60
CA THR A 65 -10.41 10.88 9.76
C THR A 65 -10.66 10.06 11.03
N LYS A 66 -11.90 9.63 11.28
CA LYS A 66 -12.22 8.76 12.43
C LYS A 66 -11.48 7.42 12.36
N VAL A 67 -11.39 6.85 11.17
CA VAL A 67 -10.66 5.57 10.98
C VAL A 67 -9.15 5.76 11.22
N LEU A 68 -8.56 6.82 10.69
CA LEU A 68 -7.13 7.11 10.82
C LEU A 68 -6.74 7.41 12.27
N ASN A 69 -7.58 8.15 13.00
CA ASN A 69 -7.32 8.51 14.40
C ASN A 69 -7.75 7.41 15.39
N GLY A 70 -8.26 6.27 14.92
CA GLY A 70 -8.75 5.19 15.79
C GLY A 70 -10.03 5.53 16.55
N ASN A 71 -10.70 6.67 16.26
CA ASN A 71 -11.90 7.15 16.92
C ASN A 71 -13.17 6.45 16.40
N THR A 72 -13.18 5.13 16.50
CA THR A 72 -14.27 4.27 16.06
C THR A 72 -14.78 3.43 17.23
N SER A 73 -16.09 3.15 17.26
CA SER A 73 -16.66 2.23 18.25
C SER A 73 -16.06 0.82 18.07
N GLU A 74 -16.13 0.00 19.10
CA GLU A 74 -15.62 -1.37 19.05
C GLU A 74 -16.30 -2.19 17.95
N GLY A 75 -17.61 -2.11 17.80
CA GLY A 75 -18.34 -2.76 16.73
C GLY A 75 -17.90 -2.29 15.34
N ALA A 76 -17.71 -0.99 15.15
CA ALA A 76 -17.21 -0.44 13.88
C ALA A 76 -15.75 -0.90 13.61
N ARG A 77 -14.91 -0.95 14.64
CA ARG A 77 -13.52 -1.42 14.54
C ARG A 77 -13.47 -2.88 14.10
N SER A 78 -14.29 -3.74 14.67
CA SER A 78 -14.39 -5.14 14.29
C SER A 78 -14.71 -5.30 12.81
N VAL A 79 -15.69 -4.53 12.28
CA VAL A 79 -16.03 -4.54 10.84
C VAL A 79 -14.88 -3.99 9.99
N ILE A 80 -14.29 -2.83 10.37
CA ILE A 80 -13.23 -2.17 9.60
C ILE A 80 -11.97 -3.03 9.50
N THR A 81 -11.65 -3.81 10.53
CA THR A 81 -10.48 -4.69 10.56
C THR A 81 -10.70 -6.02 9.88
N SER A 82 -11.95 -6.40 9.64
CA SER A 82 -12.28 -7.66 8.97
C SER A 82 -11.85 -7.69 7.50
N CYS A 83 -11.66 -8.90 6.96
CA CYS A 83 -11.32 -9.12 5.57
C CYS A 83 -12.09 -10.29 5.00
N ARG A 84 -12.39 -10.20 3.70
CA ARG A 84 -12.90 -11.32 2.92
C ARG A 84 -11.73 -12.07 2.29
N GLY A 85 -11.58 -13.36 2.66
CA GLY A 85 -10.54 -14.22 2.11
C GLY A 85 -10.97 -14.96 0.85
N PHE A 86 -10.06 -15.09 -0.11
CA PHE A 86 -10.21 -15.90 -1.31
C PHE A 86 -8.97 -16.76 -1.51
N ALA A 87 -9.19 -17.95 -2.04
CA ALA A 87 -8.15 -18.83 -2.50
C ALA A 87 -8.13 -18.80 -4.03
N LEU A 88 -7.09 -18.22 -4.62
CA LEU A 88 -6.89 -18.20 -6.06
C LEU A 88 -5.99 -19.37 -6.46
N ASP A 89 -6.44 -20.16 -7.42
CA ASP A 89 -5.61 -21.20 -8.03
C ASP A 89 -4.44 -20.56 -8.79
N LYS A 90 -3.24 -21.01 -8.49
CA LYS A 90 -2.00 -20.58 -9.15
C LYS A 90 -1.50 -21.62 -10.17
N GLY A 91 -2.23 -22.73 -10.33
CA GLY A 91 -1.81 -23.90 -11.10
C GLY A 91 -0.88 -24.84 -10.33
N GLY A 92 -0.80 -26.09 -10.74
CA GLY A 92 0.10 -27.08 -10.17
C GLY A 92 -0.12 -27.36 -8.67
N ARG A 93 -1.37 -27.40 -8.20
CA ARG A 93 -1.77 -27.60 -6.79
C ARG A 93 -1.34 -26.47 -5.83
N LYS A 94 -0.97 -25.29 -6.34
CA LYS A 94 -0.59 -24.14 -5.53
C LYS A 94 -1.77 -23.18 -5.42
N VAL A 95 -2.00 -22.67 -4.20
CA VAL A 95 -3.05 -21.71 -3.89
C VAL A 95 -2.42 -20.41 -3.42
N ARG A 96 -2.91 -19.27 -3.93
CA ARG A 96 -2.55 -17.95 -3.44
C ARG A 96 -3.69 -17.44 -2.55
N PRO A 97 -3.46 -17.28 -1.24
CA PRO A 97 -4.42 -16.61 -0.38
C PRO A 97 -4.47 -15.12 -0.74
N VAL A 98 -5.65 -14.59 -0.96
CA VAL A 98 -5.89 -13.17 -1.20
C VAL A 98 -6.91 -12.68 -0.19
N GLN A 99 -6.62 -11.58 0.48
CA GLN A 99 -7.52 -10.95 1.45
C GLN A 99 -7.94 -9.57 0.96
N ILE A 100 -9.24 -9.31 1.01
CA ILE A 100 -9.82 -8.02 0.65
C ILE A 100 -10.37 -7.38 1.93
N GLY A 101 -9.68 -6.35 2.40
CA GLY A 101 -10.10 -5.58 3.57
C GLY A 101 -11.30 -4.67 3.28
N GLU A 102 -11.91 -4.13 4.32
CA GLU A 102 -13.03 -3.21 4.22
C GLU A 102 -12.72 -2.00 3.34
N ALA A 103 -13.71 -1.56 2.57
CA ALA A 103 -13.54 -0.50 1.57
C ALA A 103 -13.09 0.82 2.22
N ILE A 104 -13.66 1.20 3.37
CA ILE A 104 -13.27 2.41 4.10
C ILE A 104 -11.82 2.34 4.59
N ARG A 105 -11.35 1.19 5.05
CA ARG A 105 -9.95 0.99 5.45
C ARG A 105 -9.00 1.17 4.27
N ARG A 106 -9.37 0.63 3.10
CA ARG A 106 -8.57 0.78 1.87
C ARG A 106 -8.53 2.23 1.39
N ILE A 107 -9.62 2.99 1.58
CA ILE A 107 -9.66 4.43 1.27
C ILE A 107 -8.75 5.18 2.24
N ALA A 108 -8.85 4.94 3.55
CA ALA A 108 -7.99 5.55 4.56
C ALA A 108 -6.50 5.27 4.30
N ALA A 109 -6.14 4.01 4.05
CA ALA A 109 -4.77 3.64 3.69
C ALA A 109 -4.28 4.36 2.42
N ARG A 110 -5.15 4.56 1.42
CA ARG A 110 -4.80 5.31 0.21
C ARG A 110 -4.55 6.79 0.48
N VAL A 111 -5.30 7.41 1.40
CA VAL A 111 -5.05 8.79 1.82
C VAL A 111 -3.64 8.91 2.40
N VAL A 112 -3.27 8.05 3.34
CA VAL A 112 -1.92 8.02 3.94
C VAL A 112 -0.85 7.78 2.87
N CYS A 113 -1.04 6.77 2.00
CA CYS A 113 -0.07 6.50 0.93
C CYS A 113 0.14 7.70 -0.01
N VAL A 114 -0.91 8.47 -0.33
CA VAL A 114 -0.77 9.66 -1.18
C VAL A 114 -0.05 10.78 -0.44
N GLN A 115 -0.37 10.96 0.84
CA GLN A 115 0.22 11.97 1.71
C GLN A 115 1.72 11.75 1.89
N ASP A 116 2.11 10.51 2.21
CA ASP A 116 3.49 10.19 2.61
C ASP A 116 4.36 9.72 1.44
N ASN A 117 3.80 9.65 0.22
CA ASN A 117 4.49 9.05 -0.93
C ASN A 117 5.85 9.71 -1.22
N LYS A 118 5.97 11.03 -1.09
CA LYS A 118 7.23 11.76 -1.33
C LYS A 118 8.28 11.44 -0.25
N ALA A 119 7.87 11.42 1.01
CA ALA A 119 8.76 11.10 2.13
C ALA A 119 9.24 9.65 2.06
N VAL A 120 8.33 8.72 1.78
CA VAL A 120 8.65 7.30 1.59
C VAL A 120 9.58 7.11 0.38
N ALA A 121 9.33 7.78 -0.75
CA ALA A 121 10.21 7.73 -1.91
C ALA A 121 11.63 8.21 -1.56
N ALA A 122 11.78 9.31 -0.83
CA ALA A 122 13.08 9.84 -0.44
C ALA A 122 13.86 8.83 0.41
N ILE A 123 13.23 8.23 1.43
CA ILE A 123 13.85 7.23 2.31
C ILE A 123 14.26 5.99 1.51
N LEU A 124 13.36 5.46 0.69
CA LEU A 124 13.60 4.23 -0.05
C LEU A 124 14.64 4.40 -1.16
N THR A 125 14.67 5.58 -1.82
CA THR A 125 15.69 5.88 -2.84
C THR A 125 17.07 5.98 -2.21
N ALA A 126 17.20 6.51 -1.00
CA ALA A 126 18.48 6.59 -0.27
C ALA A 126 19.09 5.20 0.00
N VAL A 127 18.26 4.16 0.14
CA VAL A 127 18.70 2.76 0.30
C VAL A 127 18.59 1.95 -0.99
N MET A 128 18.52 2.62 -2.14
CA MET A 128 18.43 2.00 -3.48
C MET A 128 17.22 1.07 -3.66
N GLN A 129 16.13 1.29 -2.94
CA GLN A 129 14.88 0.57 -3.09
C GLN A 129 13.96 1.31 -4.08
N PHE A 130 13.97 0.88 -5.34
CA PHE A 130 13.24 1.54 -6.42
C PHE A 130 11.86 0.92 -6.70
N GLY A 131 11.49 -0.15 -6.02
CA GLY A 131 10.22 -0.87 -6.27
C GLY A 131 8.98 -0.17 -5.71
N VAL A 132 9.12 0.86 -4.87
CA VAL A 132 8.02 1.56 -4.20
C VAL A 132 8.18 3.07 -4.40
N ALA A 133 7.07 3.73 -4.71
CA ALA A 133 6.95 5.19 -4.85
C ALA A 133 7.85 5.86 -5.91
N VAL A 134 8.66 5.12 -6.65
CA VAL A 134 9.51 5.62 -7.74
C VAL A 134 8.91 5.23 -9.09
N LYS A 135 8.54 6.23 -9.90
CA LYS A 135 8.02 5.99 -11.24
C LYS A 135 9.13 5.40 -12.11
N GLY A 136 8.85 4.23 -12.72
CA GLY A 136 9.84 3.52 -13.54
C GLY A 136 11.00 2.92 -12.73
N GLY A 137 10.85 2.77 -11.43
CA GLY A 137 11.93 2.29 -10.55
C GLY A 137 12.42 0.88 -10.87
N ILE A 138 11.53 0.00 -11.31
CA ILE A 138 11.87 -1.37 -11.72
C ILE A 138 12.70 -1.34 -13.00
N GLU A 139 12.30 -0.53 -13.97
CA GLU A 139 13.04 -0.33 -15.23
C GLU A 139 14.42 0.28 -14.96
N TYR A 140 14.49 1.26 -14.05
CA TYR A 140 15.75 1.85 -13.64
C TYR A 140 16.70 0.80 -13.05
N ALA A 141 16.22 0.00 -12.10
CA ALA A 141 17.01 -1.07 -11.49
C ALA A 141 17.47 -2.10 -12.53
N TYR A 142 16.58 -2.51 -13.44
CA TYR A 142 16.90 -3.44 -14.51
C TYR A 142 18.01 -2.89 -15.44
N HIS A 143 17.87 -1.64 -15.90
CA HIS A 143 18.85 -1.02 -16.79
C HIS A 143 20.18 -0.79 -16.08
N SER A 144 20.20 -0.43 -14.80
CA SER A 144 21.43 -0.27 -14.02
C SER A 144 22.20 -1.58 -13.92
N VAL A 145 21.52 -2.68 -13.60
CA VAL A 145 22.15 -4.02 -13.55
C VAL A 145 22.66 -4.43 -14.93
N ARG A 146 21.86 -4.21 -15.99
CA ARG A 146 22.27 -4.52 -17.37
C ARG A 146 23.51 -3.76 -17.79
N LEU A 147 23.57 -2.46 -17.54
CA LEU A 147 24.74 -1.62 -17.86
C LEU A 147 25.98 -2.08 -17.09
N HIS A 148 25.82 -2.43 -15.82
CA HIS A 148 26.93 -2.95 -15.03
C HIS A 148 27.46 -4.28 -15.59
N ILE A 149 26.58 -5.20 -15.95
CA ILE A 149 27.00 -6.47 -16.57
C ILE A 149 27.75 -6.21 -17.88
N LEU A 150 27.24 -5.34 -18.75
CA LEU A 150 27.88 -5.01 -20.01
C LEU A 150 29.27 -4.38 -19.79
N SER A 151 29.41 -3.45 -18.85
CA SER A 151 30.71 -2.84 -18.55
C SER A 151 31.74 -3.86 -18.05
N VAL A 152 31.30 -4.84 -17.24
CA VAL A 152 32.19 -5.91 -16.76
C VAL A 152 32.61 -6.85 -17.91
N TYR A 153 31.72 -7.12 -18.87
CA TYR A 153 32.04 -7.92 -20.05
C TYR A 153 33.02 -7.20 -20.97
N ASP A 154 32.82 -5.93 -21.25
CA ASP A 154 33.74 -5.13 -22.07
C ASP A 154 35.15 -5.04 -21.44
N ASP A 155 35.24 -4.85 -20.13
CA ASP A 155 36.50 -4.89 -19.38
C ASP A 155 37.19 -6.25 -19.43
N PHE A 156 36.40 -7.32 -19.48
CA PHE A 156 36.94 -8.67 -19.57
C PHE A 156 37.50 -8.96 -20.96
N GLU A 157 36.79 -8.60 -22.03
CA GLU A 157 37.30 -8.75 -23.39
C GLU A 157 38.60 -7.95 -23.63
N GLN A 158 38.66 -6.70 -23.14
CA GLN A 158 39.87 -5.87 -23.27
C GLN A 158 41.08 -6.39 -22.51
N ARG A 159 40.91 -7.22 -21.49
CA ARG A 159 42.04 -7.81 -20.72
C ARG A 159 42.55 -9.12 -21.26
N TYR A 160 41.80 -9.83 -22.08
CA TYR A 160 42.12 -11.18 -22.50
C TYR A 160 42.26 -11.35 -24.01
N TYR A 161 42.05 -10.27 -24.77
CA TYR A 161 42.33 -10.21 -26.21
C TYR A 161 43.20 -8.97 -26.56
#